data_567cc61968e105c19ddec0f16876995f
#
_entry.id   567cc61968e105c19ddec0f16876995f
#
_cell.length_a   1.000
_cell.length_b   1.000
_cell.length_c   1.000
_cell.angle_alpha   90.00
_cell.angle_beta   90.00
_cell.angle_gamma   90.00
#
_symmetry.space_group_name_H-M   'P 1'
#
loop_
_entity.id
_entity.type
_entity.pdbx_description
1 polymer ?
#
loop_
_entity_poly.entity_id
_entity_poly.type
_entity_poly.pdbx_seq_one_letter_code
_entity_poly.pdbx_strand_id
1 'polypeptide(L)'
;VAGRELAGLAPAQRTRLRGTQVAVVFQQPNLLASLTAREQLELTVHLHGSTDRAARRQARRRAEELLDRVGLADHAHRRPHQLSGGQRQRVNIARALMGSPALLLADEPTAALDQERSAQIVELLASLTREVGTATLMVTHDESSLERTDAHLRMVDGRLSGQTR
;
A
#
# COMPACT_ATOMS: atom_id res chain seq x y z
N VAL A 1 14.35 4.26 -8.33
CA VAL A 1 13.29 3.26 -8.26
C VAL A 1 13.46 2.32 -9.42
N ALA A 2 13.45 1.01 -9.18
CA ALA A 2 13.69 -0.02 -10.21
C ALA A 2 14.92 0.27 -11.10
N GLY A 3 16.05 0.61 -10.50
CA GLY A 3 17.31 0.95 -11.17
C GLY A 3 17.32 2.30 -11.89
N ARG A 4 16.28 3.12 -11.78
CA ARG A 4 16.18 4.44 -12.41
C ARG A 4 16.30 5.56 -11.39
N GLU A 5 17.12 6.55 -11.68
CA GLU A 5 17.20 7.79 -10.93
C GLU A 5 16.00 8.69 -11.26
N LEU A 6 15.33 9.22 -10.24
CA LEU A 6 14.16 10.09 -10.42
C LEU A 6 14.53 11.55 -10.65
N ALA A 7 15.63 11.99 -10.05
CA ALA A 7 16.01 13.42 -10.04
C ALA A 7 16.30 13.95 -11.46
N GLY A 8 16.92 13.13 -12.32
CA GLY A 8 17.27 13.50 -13.69
C GLY A 8 16.14 13.37 -14.72
N LEU A 9 14.96 12.88 -14.34
CA LEU A 9 13.86 12.65 -15.28
C LEU A 9 13.08 13.94 -15.57
N ALA A 10 12.64 14.10 -16.83
CA ALA A 10 11.69 15.14 -17.21
C ALA A 10 10.36 14.98 -16.40
N PRO A 11 9.62 16.08 -16.13
CA PRO A 11 8.41 16.04 -15.29
C PRO A 11 7.38 14.99 -15.72
N ALA A 12 7.12 14.86 -17.02
CA ALA A 12 6.16 13.86 -17.54
C ALA A 12 6.63 12.42 -17.32
N GLN A 13 7.92 12.14 -17.49
CA GLN A 13 8.52 10.84 -17.24
C GLN A 13 8.47 10.48 -15.74
N ARG A 14 8.76 11.44 -14.88
CA ARG A 14 8.68 11.30 -13.42
C ARG A 14 7.25 10.99 -12.96
N THR A 15 6.26 11.70 -13.51
CA THR A 15 4.85 11.45 -13.22
C THR A 15 4.42 10.04 -13.66
N ARG A 16 4.81 9.63 -14.86
CA ARG A 16 4.52 8.28 -15.37
C ARG A 16 5.16 7.21 -14.50
N LEU A 17 6.43 7.37 -14.13
CA LEU A 17 7.15 6.40 -13.30
C LEU A 17 6.52 6.30 -11.90
N ARG A 18 6.19 7.43 -11.27
CA ARG A 18 5.46 7.42 -9.98
C ARG A 18 4.14 6.69 -10.09
N GLY A 19 3.33 6.96 -11.12
CA GLY A 19 2.03 6.31 -11.30
C GLY A 19 2.11 4.80 -11.53
N THR A 20 3.22 4.28 -12.08
CA THR A 20 3.34 2.85 -12.42
C THR A 20 4.23 2.04 -11.48
N GLN A 21 5.21 2.67 -10.79
CA GLN A 21 6.23 1.99 -10.02
C GLN A 21 6.19 2.31 -8.53
N VAL A 22 5.46 3.33 -8.12
CA VAL A 22 5.38 3.75 -6.72
C VAL A 22 3.93 3.71 -6.26
N ALA A 23 3.69 3.07 -5.14
CA ALA A 23 2.40 3.14 -4.45
C ALA A 23 2.56 3.77 -3.08
N VAL A 24 1.47 4.30 -2.54
CA VAL A 24 1.46 4.95 -1.22
C VAL A 24 0.33 4.38 -0.38
N VAL A 25 0.66 3.98 0.84
CA VAL A 25 -0.29 3.68 1.91
C VAL A 25 -0.28 4.87 2.85
N PHE A 26 -1.39 5.59 2.90
CA PHE A 26 -1.55 6.77 3.75
C PHE A 26 -2.00 6.39 5.17
N GLN A 27 -1.70 7.23 6.13
CA GLN A 27 -2.20 7.16 7.51
C GLN A 27 -3.73 7.04 7.54
N GLN A 28 -4.42 7.92 6.80
CA GLN A 28 -5.85 7.79 6.56
C GLN A 28 -6.08 7.04 5.25
N PRO A 29 -6.89 5.97 5.23
CA PRO A 29 -7.10 5.14 4.05
C PRO A 29 -7.67 5.87 2.82
N ASN A 30 -8.30 7.04 3.00
CA ASN A 30 -8.87 7.87 1.93
C ASN A 30 -9.70 7.03 0.92
N LEU A 31 -10.57 6.17 1.45
CA LEU A 31 -11.46 5.34 0.65
C LEU A 31 -12.67 6.17 0.20
N LEU A 32 -13.08 5.98 -1.04
CA LEU A 32 -14.28 6.61 -1.59
C LEU A 32 -15.53 5.99 -0.96
N ALA A 33 -16.36 6.80 -0.30
CA ALA A 33 -17.50 6.33 0.48
C ALA A 33 -18.54 5.57 -0.36
N SER A 34 -18.64 5.87 -1.66
CA SER A 34 -19.59 5.26 -2.61
C SER A 34 -19.17 3.89 -3.11
N LEU A 35 -17.87 3.54 -3.01
CA LEU A 35 -17.32 2.30 -3.56
C LEU A 35 -17.17 1.21 -2.50
N THR A 36 -17.42 -0.04 -2.89
CA THR A 36 -17.12 -1.23 -2.09
C THR A 36 -15.62 -1.47 -2.00
N ALA A 37 -15.18 -2.32 -1.06
CA ALA A 37 -13.77 -2.68 -0.91
C ALA A 37 -13.15 -3.18 -2.24
N ARG A 38 -13.84 -4.05 -2.98
CA ARG A 38 -13.39 -4.52 -4.30
C ARG A 38 -13.30 -3.39 -5.31
N GLU A 39 -14.32 -2.54 -5.41
CA GLU A 39 -14.34 -1.42 -6.37
C GLU A 39 -13.24 -0.39 -6.08
N GLN A 40 -12.84 -0.20 -4.81
CA GLN A 40 -11.67 0.62 -4.44
C GLN A 40 -10.39 0.12 -5.13
N LEU A 41 -10.20 -1.20 -5.17
CA LEU A 41 -9.05 -1.82 -5.80
C LEU A 41 -9.14 -1.72 -7.32
N GLU A 42 -10.27 -2.10 -7.90
CA GLU A 42 -10.51 -2.08 -9.35
C GLU A 42 -10.32 -0.68 -9.95
N LEU A 43 -10.69 0.38 -9.21
CA LEU A 43 -10.54 1.77 -9.64
C LEU A 43 -9.08 2.12 -10.00
N THR A 44 -8.10 1.59 -9.28
CA THR A 44 -6.68 1.90 -9.56
C THR A 44 -6.26 1.51 -10.97
N VAL A 45 -6.77 0.39 -11.49
CA VAL A 45 -6.48 -0.09 -12.85
C VAL A 45 -7.16 0.79 -13.90
N HIS A 46 -8.39 1.24 -13.64
CA HIS A 46 -9.10 2.15 -14.54
C HIS A 46 -8.39 3.50 -14.70
N LEU A 47 -7.82 4.04 -13.63
CA LEU A 47 -7.07 5.30 -13.65
C LEU A 47 -5.79 5.20 -14.49
N HIS A 48 -5.24 4.00 -14.70
CA HIS A 48 -4.07 3.77 -15.54
C HIS A 48 -4.39 3.50 -17.01
N GLY A 49 -5.65 3.70 -17.42
CA GLY A 49 -6.04 3.78 -18.85
C GLY A 49 -6.44 2.45 -19.52
N SER A 50 -6.54 1.36 -18.78
CA SER A 50 -7.01 0.10 -19.37
C SER A 50 -8.53 -0.04 -19.25
N THR A 51 -9.24 0.00 -20.39
CA THR A 51 -10.71 -0.01 -20.43
C THR A 51 -11.30 -1.26 -21.11
N ASP A 52 -10.45 -2.16 -21.61
CA ASP A 52 -10.94 -3.35 -22.31
C ASP A 52 -11.55 -4.39 -21.33
N ARG A 53 -12.37 -5.30 -21.88
CA ARG A 53 -13.09 -6.31 -21.11
C ARG A 53 -12.14 -7.34 -20.46
N ALA A 54 -11.00 -7.63 -21.07
CA ALA A 54 -10.01 -8.57 -20.53
C ALA A 54 -9.29 -7.97 -19.35
N ALA A 55 -8.84 -6.70 -19.45
CA ALA A 55 -8.21 -5.97 -18.35
C ALA A 55 -9.15 -5.81 -17.14
N ARG A 56 -10.43 -5.54 -17.36
CA ARG A 56 -11.42 -5.48 -16.26
C ARG A 56 -11.56 -6.83 -15.54
N ARG A 57 -11.60 -7.93 -16.28
CA ARG A 57 -11.64 -9.28 -15.66
C ARG A 57 -10.38 -9.59 -14.88
N GLN A 58 -9.21 -9.21 -15.40
CA GLN A 58 -7.93 -9.38 -14.72
C GLN A 58 -7.87 -8.52 -13.45
N ALA A 59 -8.27 -7.24 -13.52
CA ALA A 59 -8.34 -6.35 -12.37
C ALA A 59 -9.24 -6.91 -11.26
N ARG A 60 -10.42 -7.43 -11.64
CA ARG A 60 -11.34 -8.04 -10.68
C ARG A 60 -10.73 -9.26 -9.99
N ARG A 61 -10.15 -10.21 -10.74
CA ARG A 61 -9.46 -11.36 -10.16
C ARG A 61 -8.35 -10.94 -9.21
N ARG A 62 -7.52 -9.99 -9.63
CA ARG A 62 -6.44 -9.45 -8.80
C ARG A 62 -6.96 -8.78 -7.53
N ALA A 63 -8.08 -8.05 -7.61
CA ALA A 63 -8.72 -7.44 -6.44
C ALA A 63 -9.24 -8.51 -5.46
N GLU A 64 -9.88 -9.57 -5.97
CA GLU A 64 -10.38 -10.68 -5.16
C GLU A 64 -9.21 -11.41 -4.45
N GLU A 65 -8.14 -11.73 -5.18
CA GLU A 65 -6.91 -12.33 -4.61
C GLU A 65 -6.28 -11.46 -3.52
N LEU A 66 -6.14 -10.16 -3.74
CA LEU A 66 -5.57 -9.24 -2.75
C LEU A 66 -6.46 -9.07 -1.53
N LEU A 67 -7.79 -9.01 -1.71
CA LEU A 67 -8.73 -8.95 -0.58
C LEU A 67 -8.70 -10.22 0.26
N ASP A 68 -8.55 -11.38 -0.37
CA ASP A 68 -8.37 -12.64 0.34
C ASP A 68 -7.07 -12.62 1.17
N ARG A 69 -5.96 -12.21 0.57
CA ARG A 69 -4.65 -12.12 1.24
C ARG A 69 -4.62 -11.17 2.43
N VAL A 70 -5.43 -10.10 2.40
CA VAL A 70 -5.57 -9.20 3.57
C VAL A 70 -6.67 -9.66 4.53
N GLY A 71 -7.26 -10.85 4.33
CA GLY A 71 -8.29 -11.41 5.19
C GLY A 71 -9.65 -10.71 5.08
N LEU A 72 -10.00 -10.22 3.88
CA LEU A 72 -11.22 -9.48 3.60
C LEU A 72 -12.06 -10.06 2.45
N ALA A 73 -11.88 -11.35 2.10
CA ALA A 73 -12.65 -12.02 1.06
C ALA A 73 -14.17 -11.83 1.25
N ASP A 74 -14.67 -12.13 2.45
CA ASP A 74 -16.09 -12.01 2.80
C ASP A 74 -16.59 -10.56 2.92
N HIS A 75 -15.67 -9.58 2.88
CA HIS A 75 -15.95 -8.16 3.03
C HIS A 75 -15.81 -7.38 1.71
N ALA A 76 -15.53 -8.08 0.60
CA ALA A 76 -15.27 -7.47 -0.71
C ALA A 76 -16.40 -6.54 -1.19
N HIS A 77 -17.64 -6.82 -0.80
CA HIS A 77 -18.84 -6.07 -1.16
C HIS A 77 -19.19 -4.93 -0.18
N ARG A 78 -18.47 -4.81 0.95
CA ARG A 78 -18.74 -3.78 1.96
C ARG A 78 -18.18 -2.43 1.55
N ARG A 79 -18.89 -1.37 1.91
CA ARG A 79 -18.45 0.02 1.77
C ARG A 79 -17.67 0.46 3.01
N PRO A 80 -16.89 1.57 2.94
CA PRO A 80 -16.04 2.02 4.05
C PRO A 80 -16.74 2.20 5.40
N HIS A 81 -17.99 2.67 5.41
CA HIS A 81 -18.76 2.83 6.65
C HIS A 81 -19.16 1.50 7.30
N GLN A 82 -19.09 0.39 6.58
CA GLN A 82 -19.40 -0.96 7.07
C GLN A 82 -18.14 -1.72 7.52
N LEU A 83 -16.96 -1.08 7.46
CA LEU A 83 -15.67 -1.65 7.79
C LEU A 83 -15.11 -1.02 9.06
N SER A 84 -14.44 -1.81 9.89
CA SER A 84 -13.66 -1.30 11.02
C SER A 84 -12.44 -0.49 10.55
N GLY A 85 -11.80 0.26 11.45
CA GLY A 85 -10.58 1.02 11.13
C GLY A 85 -9.47 0.14 10.54
N GLY A 86 -9.19 -0.99 11.17
CA GLY A 86 -8.19 -1.95 10.69
C GLY A 86 -8.59 -2.60 9.35
N GLN A 87 -9.89 -2.88 9.15
CA GLN A 87 -10.36 -3.38 7.84
C GLN A 87 -10.20 -2.34 6.72
N ARG A 88 -10.51 -1.06 7.01
CA ARG A 88 -10.24 0.02 6.03
C ARG A 88 -8.76 0.14 5.69
N GLN A 89 -7.87 -0.01 6.69
CA GLN A 89 -6.43 0.01 6.45
C GLN A 89 -5.96 -1.19 5.61
N ARG A 90 -6.51 -2.37 5.84
CA ARG A 90 -6.24 -3.56 5.01
C ARG A 90 -6.69 -3.36 3.55
N VAL A 91 -7.84 -2.72 3.31
CA VAL A 91 -8.27 -2.32 1.96
C VAL A 91 -7.29 -1.32 1.33
N ASN A 92 -6.78 -0.34 2.10
CA ASN A 92 -5.80 0.64 1.63
C ASN A 92 -4.49 -0.04 1.18
N ILE A 93 -3.99 -1.02 1.96
CA ILE A 93 -2.81 -1.82 1.62
C ILE A 93 -3.05 -2.64 0.34
N ALA A 94 -4.16 -3.38 0.27
CA ALA A 94 -4.52 -4.17 -0.91
C ALA A 94 -4.62 -3.28 -2.17
N ARG A 95 -5.24 -2.11 -2.05
CA ARG A 95 -5.34 -1.13 -3.13
C ARG A 95 -3.96 -0.66 -3.62
N ALA A 96 -3.04 -0.39 -2.71
CA ALA A 96 -1.68 0.04 -3.06
C ALA A 96 -0.91 -1.04 -3.85
N LEU A 97 -1.18 -2.32 -3.60
CA LEU A 97 -0.52 -3.46 -4.26
C LEU A 97 -1.16 -3.88 -5.59
N MET A 98 -2.28 -3.26 -6.00
CA MET A 98 -2.97 -3.60 -7.25
C MET A 98 -2.09 -3.49 -8.49
N GLY A 99 -1.26 -2.45 -8.56
CA GLY A 99 -0.36 -2.17 -9.69
C GLY A 99 0.97 -2.93 -9.64
N SER A 100 1.18 -3.81 -8.68
CA SER A 100 2.48 -4.49 -8.44
C SER A 100 3.65 -3.48 -8.45
N PRO A 101 3.65 -2.49 -7.54
CA PRO A 101 4.64 -1.43 -7.52
C PRO A 101 6.02 -1.98 -7.19
N ALA A 102 7.08 -1.33 -7.71
CA ALA A 102 8.46 -1.64 -7.31
C ALA A 102 8.81 -1.04 -5.94
N LEU A 103 8.13 0.05 -5.56
CA LEU A 103 8.32 0.74 -4.27
C LEU A 103 6.96 1.04 -3.63
N LEU A 104 6.80 0.65 -2.37
CA LEU A 104 5.70 1.03 -1.51
C LEU A 104 6.18 2.04 -0.46
N LEU A 105 5.53 3.18 -0.39
CA LEU A 105 5.71 4.17 0.67
C LEU A 105 4.56 4.01 1.66
N ALA A 106 4.84 3.75 2.92
CA ALA A 106 3.84 3.66 3.97
C ALA A 106 4.06 4.79 4.98
N ASP A 107 3.11 5.72 5.01
CA ASP A 107 3.17 6.90 5.89
C ASP A 107 2.25 6.67 7.07
N GLU A 108 2.85 6.43 8.25
CA GLU A 108 2.15 6.17 9.52
C GLU A 108 0.96 5.18 9.38
N PRO A 109 1.17 3.99 8.79
CA PRO A 109 0.06 3.11 8.39
C PRO A 109 -0.75 2.55 9.56
N THR A 110 -0.29 2.76 10.79
CA THR A 110 -0.87 2.20 12.03
C THR A 110 -1.34 3.26 13.03
N ALA A 111 -1.13 4.55 12.77
CA ALA A 111 -1.35 5.63 13.75
C ALA A 111 -2.80 5.73 14.32
N ALA A 112 -3.80 5.20 13.62
CA ALA A 112 -5.20 5.20 14.05
C ALA A 112 -5.66 3.86 14.66
N LEU A 113 -4.72 2.96 14.99
CA LEU A 113 -4.99 1.62 15.47
C LEU A 113 -4.42 1.40 16.88
N ASP A 114 -5.00 0.46 17.61
CA ASP A 114 -4.42 -0.04 18.86
C ASP A 114 -3.15 -0.89 18.57
N GLN A 115 -2.37 -1.16 19.61
CA GLN A 115 -1.08 -1.82 19.50
C GLN A 115 -1.16 -3.21 18.84
N GLU A 116 -2.18 -4.01 19.18
CA GLU A 116 -2.35 -5.34 18.63
C GLU A 116 -2.64 -5.29 17.12
N ARG A 117 -3.56 -4.42 16.71
CA ARG A 117 -3.91 -4.21 15.29
C ARG A 117 -2.76 -3.59 14.51
N SER A 118 -1.98 -2.69 15.14
CA SER A 118 -0.77 -2.12 14.57
C SER A 118 0.24 -3.22 14.21
N ALA A 119 0.54 -4.11 15.13
CA ALA A 119 1.43 -5.24 14.89
C ALA A 119 0.94 -6.13 13.73
N GLN A 120 -0.36 -6.41 13.67
CA GLN A 120 -0.96 -7.20 12.58
C GLN A 120 -0.84 -6.50 11.21
N ILE A 121 -0.98 -5.17 11.16
CA ILE A 121 -0.84 -4.40 9.91
C ILE A 121 0.61 -4.37 9.44
N VAL A 122 1.57 -4.20 10.34
CA VAL A 122 3.01 -4.21 9.98
C VAL A 122 3.43 -5.58 9.48
N GLU A 123 3.02 -6.65 10.15
CA GLU A 123 3.28 -8.04 9.73
C GLU A 123 2.68 -8.32 8.35
N LEU A 124 1.44 -7.90 8.13
CA LEU A 124 0.76 -8.04 6.85
C LEU A 124 1.51 -7.30 5.73
N LEU A 125 1.94 -6.06 5.97
CA LEU A 125 2.75 -5.29 5.02
C LEU A 125 4.06 -6.01 4.69
N ALA A 126 4.81 -6.44 5.71
CA ALA A 126 6.09 -7.12 5.54
C ALA A 126 5.92 -8.44 4.75
N SER A 127 4.91 -9.24 5.08
CA SER A 127 4.60 -10.50 4.39
C SER A 127 4.26 -10.27 2.92
N LEU A 128 3.28 -9.39 2.65
CA LEU A 128 2.81 -9.14 1.28
C LEU A 128 3.89 -8.54 0.39
N THR A 129 4.69 -7.60 0.91
CA THR A 129 5.73 -6.93 0.11
C THR A 129 6.92 -7.84 -0.18
N ARG A 130 7.30 -8.73 0.73
CA ARG A 130 8.31 -9.78 0.47
C ARG A 130 7.83 -10.74 -0.60
N GLU A 131 6.57 -11.20 -0.52
CA GLU A 131 6.02 -12.16 -1.47
C GLU A 131 5.93 -11.62 -2.90
N VAL A 132 5.60 -10.33 -3.07
CA VAL A 132 5.53 -9.70 -4.40
C VAL A 132 6.85 -9.04 -4.83
N GLY A 133 7.89 -9.08 -4.00
CA GLY A 133 9.20 -8.48 -4.30
C GLY A 133 9.17 -6.94 -4.35
N THR A 134 8.27 -6.29 -3.59
CA THR A 134 8.15 -4.83 -3.51
C THR A 134 9.05 -4.28 -2.41
N ALA A 135 9.96 -3.36 -2.73
CA ALA A 135 10.70 -2.61 -1.72
C ALA A 135 9.73 -1.71 -0.94
N THR A 136 9.86 -1.68 0.40
CA THR A 136 8.95 -0.90 1.24
C THR A 136 9.73 0.07 2.11
N LEU A 137 9.34 1.34 2.06
CA LEU A 137 9.78 2.38 2.97
C LEU A 137 8.61 2.80 3.86
N MET A 138 8.71 2.49 5.14
CA MET A 138 7.70 2.87 6.14
C MET A 138 8.23 4.01 7.00
N VAL A 139 7.43 5.05 7.18
CA VAL A 139 7.62 6.11 8.16
C VAL A 139 6.71 5.83 9.35
N THR A 140 7.26 5.77 10.55
CA THR A 140 6.49 5.54 11.78
C THR A 140 7.22 6.12 12.98
N HIS A 141 6.47 6.49 14.01
CA HIS A 141 6.97 6.83 15.34
C HIS A 141 6.85 5.64 16.32
N ASP A 142 6.27 4.53 15.89
CA ASP A 142 6.12 3.31 16.68
C ASP A 142 7.38 2.43 16.57
N GLU A 143 8.25 2.49 17.58
CA GLU A 143 9.49 1.72 17.63
C GLU A 143 9.25 0.20 17.69
N SER A 144 8.08 -0.27 18.15
CA SER A 144 7.74 -1.70 18.16
C SER A 144 7.67 -2.33 16.77
N SER A 145 7.45 -1.50 15.76
CA SER A 145 7.42 -1.91 14.36
C SER A 145 8.79 -2.25 13.78
N LEU A 146 9.89 -1.75 14.39
CA LEU A 146 11.25 -1.87 13.84
C LEU A 146 11.77 -3.31 13.80
N GLU A 147 11.32 -4.17 14.72
CA GLU A 147 11.72 -5.58 14.77
C GLU A 147 11.34 -6.36 13.50
N ARG A 148 10.35 -5.88 12.75
CA ARG A 148 9.82 -6.51 11.52
C ARG A 148 10.41 -5.95 10.25
N THR A 149 11.38 -5.02 10.37
CA THR A 149 12.04 -4.36 9.23
C THR A 149 13.44 -4.93 9.00
N ASP A 150 13.91 -4.89 7.75
CA ASP A 150 15.24 -5.35 7.38
C ASP A 150 16.32 -4.31 7.74
N ALA A 151 15.95 -3.02 7.78
CA ALA A 151 16.79 -1.91 8.17
C ALA A 151 15.95 -0.77 8.72
N HIS A 152 16.51 0.04 9.61
CA HIS A 152 15.85 1.25 10.08
C HIS A 152 16.79 2.46 10.07
N LEU A 153 16.20 3.61 9.83
CA LEU A 153 16.87 4.91 9.83
C LEU A 153 16.14 5.81 10.81
N ARG A 154 16.90 6.52 11.64
CA ARG A 154 16.33 7.54 12.52
C ARG A 154 16.51 8.92 11.91
N MET A 155 15.45 9.72 11.89
CA MET A 155 15.50 11.11 11.46
C MET A 155 15.27 12.02 12.67
N VAL A 156 16.21 12.95 12.90
CA VAL A 156 16.11 13.99 13.91
C VAL A 156 16.50 15.31 13.26
N ASP A 157 15.68 16.33 13.38
CA ASP A 157 15.89 17.68 12.82
C ASP A 157 16.34 17.67 11.35
N GLY A 158 15.69 16.81 10.54
CA GLY A 158 15.99 16.67 9.10
C GLY A 158 17.30 15.94 8.78
N ARG A 159 17.99 15.39 9.77
CA ARG A 159 19.21 14.60 9.60
C ARG A 159 18.94 13.12 9.82
N LEU A 160 19.40 12.31 8.87
CA LEU A 160 19.34 10.85 8.97
C LEU A 160 20.55 10.31 9.70
N SER A 161 20.30 9.43 10.68
CA SER A 161 21.31 8.54 11.27
C SER A 161 20.88 7.10 11.04
N GLY A 162 21.77 6.22 10.55
CA GLY A 162 21.46 4.84 10.22
C GLY A 162 21.91 3.87 11.29
N GLN A 163 21.06 2.87 11.59
CA GLN A 163 21.51 1.58 12.11
C GLN A 163 20.99 0.54 11.11
N THR A 164 21.92 -0.11 10.43
CA THR A 164 21.63 -1.31 9.63
C THR A 164 21.79 -2.51 10.54
N ARG A 165 20.84 -3.44 10.51
CA ARG A 165 21.07 -4.78 11.09
C ARG A 165 22.08 -5.54 10.29
#